data_b84a2e5fc9dea88d5c718cc73f24f306
#
_entry.id   b84a2e5fc9dea88d5c718cc73f24f306
#
_cell.length_a   1.000
_cell.length_b   1.000
_cell.length_c   1.000
_cell.angle_alpha   90.00
_cell.angle_beta   90.00
_cell.angle_gamma   90.00
#
_symmetry.space_group_name_H-M   'P 1'
#
loop_
_entity.id
_entity.type
_entity.pdbx_description
1 polymer ?
#
loop_
_entity_poly.entity_id
_entity_poly.type
_entity_poly.pdbx_seq_one_letter_code
_entity_poly.pdbx_strand_id
1 'polypeptide(L)'
;MAAKDVRFSTDARTRMARGVDILANAVRVTLGPKGRNVLLDKSFGAPRITKDGVTVAKEIELSDKFENMGAQMVREVATKTSDIAGDGTTTATVLAQAIFREGLKSVAAGMNPMDLRRGVDMAVEAVVQHLTKQAKAIKTSEEIAQVATISANGERAIGDFIARAMDKVGKEGVITVEEAKGLETELEVVEGMQFDRGYLSPYFITNAEKMECELDNPYLLIHEKKLSSLQALLPLLEAVVQSSRPLLVIAEDVEGEALAALVVNKLRGGLKVAAVKAPGFGDRRKAMLEDIAVLGGGQVISEDLGIKLESVTLDMLGSAKRVNITKDDTTIVGGAGKRAAIEGRCTQIRQQIDDTTSDYDREKLQERLAKLAGGVAVIKVGGATETEVKERKDRVEDALHSTRAAVEEGIVPGGGVTLIYAARVLDGLNPENEDQKVGVDIVRRALGQPLRQIAENAGVDGSVVVGKVRESKNQRFGFDAQSEVYCDLVQAGIVDPAKVVRIALQDAASVAGLLITTEAMVAERPEKREAAPMPGGGMGGMG
;
A
#
# COMPACT_ATOMS: atom_id res chain seq x y z
N MET A 1 0.10 -0.03 37.16
CA MET A 1 0.95 0.19 35.97
C MET A 1 2.13 -0.77 36.06
N ALA A 2 2.41 -1.52 34.99
CA ALA A 2 3.58 -2.39 34.96
C ALA A 2 4.88 -1.57 35.09
N ALA A 3 5.89 -2.10 35.80
CA ALA A 3 7.18 -1.45 35.93
C ALA A 3 7.84 -1.27 34.56
N LYS A 4 8.53 -0.15 34.36
CA LYS A 4 9.24 0.13 33.10
C LYS A 4 10.74 -0.15 33.27
N ASP A 5 11.34 -0.65 32.21
CA ASP A 5 12.81 -0.74 32.05
C ASP A 5 13.26 0.37 31.11
N VAL A 6 14.31 1.11 31.50
CA VAL A 6 14.78 2.28 30.76
C VAL A 6 16.24 2.05 30.36
N ARG A 7 16.57 2.30 29.10
CA ARG A 7 17.92 2.25 28.56
C ARG A 7 18.30 3.60 28.01
N PHE A 8 19.57 3.95 28.13
CA PHE A 8 20.09 5.26 27.74
C PHE A 8 21.33 5.13 26.88
N SER A 9 21.61 6.18 26.13
CA SER A 9 22.88 6.43 25.48
C SER A 9 23.35 5.24 24.60
N THR A 10 24.56 4.76 24.79
CA THR A 10 25.17 3.70 23.97
C THR A 10 24.43 2.36 24.05
N ASP A 11 23.89 1.95 25.24
CA ASP A 11 23.13 0.70 25.36
C ASP A 11 21.84 0.77 24.56
N ALA A 12 21.10 1.88 24.66
CA ALA A 12 19.87 2.10 23.87
C ALA A 12 20.16 2.07 22.36
N ARG A 13 21.18 2.81 21.91
CA ARG A 13 21.55 2.89 20.49
C ARG A 13 22.02 1.54 19.93
N THR A 14 22.81 0.77 20.69
CA THR A 14 23.32 -0.54 20.24
C THR A 14 22.17 -1.53 20.05
N ARG A 15 21.21 -1.60 20.99
CA ARG A 15 20.05 -2.49 20.89
C ARG A 15 19.14 -2.07 19.73
N MET A 16 18.87 -0.80 19.60
CA MET A 16 18.10 -0.25 18.49
C MET A 16 18.72 -0.58 17.15
N ALA A 17 20.05 -0.38 17.01
CA ALA A 17 20.80 -0.69 15.79
C ALA A 17 20.71 -2.19 15.44
N ARG A 18 20.79 -3.06 16.43
CA ARG A 18 20.68 -4.50 16.22
C ARG A 18 19.32 -4.90 15.68
N GLY A 19 18.24 -4.31 16.22
CA GLY A 19 16.88 -4.54 15.72
C GLY A 19 16.69 -4.06 14.28
N VAL A 20 17.15 -2.84 13.98
CA VAL A 20 17.19 -2.30 12.61
C VAL A 20 17.92 -3.23 11.66
N ASP A 21 19.10 -3.73 12.07
CA ASP A 21 19.93 -4.60 11.24
C ASP A 21 19.30 -5.96 10.97
N ILE A 22 18.69 -6.57 11.98
CA ILE A 22 18.02 -7.87 11.83
C ILE A 22 16.91 -7.76 10.78
N LEU A 23 16.02 -6.77 10.92
CA LEU A 23 14.92 -6.58 9.98
C LEU A 23 15.43 -6.22 8.58
N ALA A 24 16.29 -5.21 8.47
CA ALA A 24 16.77 -4.75 7.17
C ALA A 24 17.58 -5.83 6.42
N ASN A 25 18.34 -6.65 7.12
CA ASN A 25 19.08 -7.76 6.51
C ASN A 25 18.16 -8.86 5.98
N ALA A 26 17.02 -9.12 6.64
CA ALA A 26 16.03 -10.07 6.14
C ALA A 26 15.30 -9.53 4.90
N VAL A 27 15.01 -8.23 4.86
CA VAL A 27 14.28 -7.60 3.76
C VAL A 27 15.16 -7.40 2.52
N ARG A 28 16.41 -6.89 2.69
CA ARG A 28 17.29 -6.49 1.57
C ARG A 28 17.66 -7.61 0.59
N VAL A 29 17.55 -8.88 1.01
CA VAL A 29 17.87 -10.04 0.14
C VAL A 29 16.89 -10.18 -1.02
N THR A 30 15.73 -9.54 -0.94
CA THR A 30 14.68 -9.56 -1.96
C THR A 30 14.91 -8.54 -3.08
N LEU A 31 15.84 -7.56 -2.88
CA LEU A 31 16.00 -6.42 -3.77
C LEU A 31 16.60 -6.78 -5.13
N GLY A 32 15.97 -6.27 -6.19
CA GLY A 32 16.46 -6.36 -7.56
C GLY A 32 16.12 -7.68 -8.28
N PRO A 33 16.47 -7.78 -9.57
CA PRO A 33 16.05 -8.90 -10.43
C PRO A 33 16.59 -10.28 -9.96
N LYS A 34 17.76 -10.30 -9.32
CA LYS A 34 18.33 -11.52 -8.71
C LYS A 34 18.09 -11.58 -7.20
N GLY A 35 17.17 -10.77 -6.67
CA GLY A 35 16.70 -10.89 -5.29
C GLY A 35 16.06 -12.27 -5.03
N ARG A 36 16.19 -12.74 -3.79
CA ARG A 36 15.77 -14.09 -3.38
C ARG A 36 14.51 -14.04 -2.53
N ASN A 37 13.77 -15.13 -2.53
CA ASN A 37 12.60 -15.30 -1.69
C ASN A 37 12.98 -15.41 -0.22
N VAL A 38 12.06 -14.94 0.65
CA VAL A 38 12.08 -15.19 2.10
C VAL A 38 10.97 -16.17 2.42
N LEU A 39 11.27 -17.15 3.26
CA LEU A 39 10.31 -18.13 3.77
C LEU A 39 9.83 -17.66 5.14
N LEU A 40 8.52 -17.52 5.28
CA LEU A 40 7.86 -17.05 6.49
C LEU A 40 7.09 -18.20 7.13
N ASP A 41 7.27 -18.43 8.42
CA ASP A 41 6.48 -19.38 9.19
C ASP A 41 5.05 -18.87 9.37
N LYS A 42 4.08 -19.79 9.41
CA LYS A 42 2.68 -19.49 9.67
C LYS A 42 2.18 -20.34 10.81
N SER A 43 1.42 -19.75 11.74
CA SER A 43 0.82 -20.47 12.86
C SER A 43 -0.11 -21.61 12.40
N PHE A 44 -0.69 -21.49 11.21
CA PHE A 44 -1.54 -22.50 10.58
C PHE A 44 -1.30 -22.52 9.07
N GLY A 45 -1.23 -23.72 8.48
CA GLY A 45 -1.05 -23.92 7.04
C GLY A 45 0.41 -24.06 6.63
N ALA A 46 0.67 -23.97 5.33
CA ALA A 46 2.03 -24.03 4.77
C ALA A 46 2.78 -22.71 4.98
N PRO A 47 4.11 -22.74 5.11
CA PRO A 47 4.93 -21.54 5.13
C PRO A 47 4.69 -20.67 3.88
N ARG A 48 4.69 -19.33 4.06
CA ARG A 48 4.55 -18.38 2.95
C ARG A 48 5.93 -18.10 2.34
N ILE A 49 5.98 -18.10 1.01
CA ILE A 49 7.16 -17.66 0.25
C ILE A 49 6.84 -16.31 -0.37
N THR A 50 7.71 -15.33 -0.18
CA THR A 50 7.50 -13.98 -0.72
C THR A 50 8.82 -13.27 -1.04
N LYS A 51 8.76 -12.30 -1.97
CA LYS A 51 9.79 -11.30 -2.23
C LYS A 51 9.36 -9.90 -1.78
N ASP A 52 8.11 -9.73 -1.39
CA ASP A 52 7.61 -8.43 -0.96
C ASP A 52 8.24 -8.01 0.37
N GLY A 53 8.89 -6.84 0.35
CA GLY A 53 9.64 -6.32 1.51
C GLY A 53 8.75 -5.96 2.69
N VAL A 54 7.55 -5.42 2.47
CA VAL A 54 6.64 -5.05 3.57
C VAL A 54 6.07 -6.29 4.24
N THR A 55 5.74 -7.33 3.49
CA THR A 55 5.29 -8.62 4.05
C THR A 55 6.37 -9.23 4.93
N VAL A 56 7.62 -9.26 4.47
CA VAL A 56 8.76 -9.74 5.30
C VAL A 56 8.92 -8.88 6.55
N ALA A 57 8.86 -7.56 6.43
CA ALA A 57 9.05 -6.66 7.56
C ALA A 57 7.95 -6.81 8.63
N LYS A 58 6.70 -7.07 8.22
CA LYS A 58 5.55 -7.26 9.14
C LYS A 58 5.67 -8.54 9.99
N GLU A 59 6.30 -9.59 9.49
CA GLU A 59 6.43 -10.86 10.20
C GLU A 59 7.61 -10.89 11.19
N ILE A 60 8.51 -9.89 11.16
CA ILE A 60 9.65 -9.86 12.05
C ILE A 60 9.28 -9.25 13.41
N GLU A 61 9.30 -10.10 14.43
CA GLU A 61 9.14 -9.71 15.83
C GLU A 61 10.27 -10.31 16.67
N LEU A 62 10.94 -9.47 17.48
CA LEU A 62 12.11 -9.85 18.24
C LEU A 62 11.76 -10.01 19.73
N SER A 63 12.38 -11.00 20.38
CA SER A 63 12.15 -11.31 21.80
C SER A 63 12.65 -10.21 22.75
N ASP A 64 13.77 -9.56 22.42
CA ASP A 64 14.24 -8.38 23.16
C ASP A 64 13.42 -7.16 22.78
N LYS A 65 12.70 -6.58 23.74
CA LYS A 65 11.79 -5.44 23.53
C LYS A 65 12.49 -4.21 22.97
N PHE A 66 13.75 -3.96 23.33
CA PHE A 66 14.51 -2.81 22.84
C PHE A 66 15.01 -3.03 21.41
N GLU A 67 15.49 -4.22 21.10
CA GLU A 67 15.81 -4.59 19.72
C GLU A 67 14.54 -4.53 18.85
N ASN A 68 13.41 -5.03 19.37
CA ASN A 68 12.14 -5.03 18.67
C ASN A 68 11.64 -3.62 18.36
N MET A 69 11.84 -2.63 19.25
CA MET A 69 11.51 -1.22 18.95
C MET A 69 12.29 -0.72 17.72
N GLY A 70 13.58 -1.05 17.60
CA GLY A 70 14.38 -0.71 16.42
C GLY A 70 13.84 -1.36 15.14
N ALA A 71 13.49 -2.64 15.20
CA ALA A 71 12.86 -3.36 14.10
C ALA A 71 11.50 -2.74 13.72
N GLN A 72 10.65 -2.43 14.71
CA GLN A 72 9.34 -1.82 14.48
C GLN A 72 9.42 -0.45 13.78
N MET A 73 10.43 0.37 14.10
CA MET A 73 10.61 1.65 13.42
C MET A 73 10.94 1.49 11.93
N VAL A 74 11.75 0.49 11.56
CA VAL A 74 12.03 0.19 10.14
C VAL A 74 10.82 -0.48 9.47
N ARG A 75 10.06 -1.30 10.19
CA ARG A 75 8.79 -1.82 9.70
C ARG A 75 7.81 -0.69 9.35
N GLU A 76 7.77 0.37 10.15
CA GLU A 76 6.97 1.56 9.87
C GLU A 76 7.39 2.23 8.56
N VAL A 77 8.71 2.32 8.25
CA VAL A 77 9.20 2.80 6.96
C VAL A 77 8.61 1.98 5.81
N ALA A 78 8.75 0.66 5.87
CA ALA A 78 8.25 -0.23 4.80
C ALA A 78 6.73 -0.11 4.63
N THR A 79 5.98 -0.07 5.74
CA THR A 79 4.51 0.06 5.73
C THR A 79 4.09 1.39 5.13
N LYS A 80 4.69 2.50 5.57
CA LYS A 80 4.37 3.85 5.08
C LYS A 80 4.65 3.99 3.58
N THR A 81 5.79 3.48 3.12
CA THR A 81 6.15 3.48 1.70
C THR A 81 5.16 2.65 0.87
N SER A 82 4.74 1.49 1.37
CA SER A 82 3.68 0.68 0.75
C SER A 82 2.35 1.44 0.66
N ASP A 83 1.92 2.09 1.74
CA ASP A 83 0.64 2.81 1.79
C ASP A 83 0.59 3.98 0.80
N ILE A 84 1.70 4.70 0.56
CA ILE A 84 1.74 5.92 -0.27
C ILE A 84 2.10 5.61 -1.72
N ALA A 85 3.09 4.74 -1.95
CA ALA A 85 3.64 4.45 -3.27
C ALA A 85 3.28 3.04 -3.79
N GLY A 86 2.84 2.14 -2.92
CA GLY A 86 2.46 0.77 -3.24
C GLY A 86 3.63 -0.15 -3.60
N ASP A 87 4.86 0.39 -3.68
CA ASP A 87 6.09 -0.33 -4.03
C ASP A 87 7.29 0.39 -3.39
N GLY A 88 8.52 -0.16 -3.56
CA GLY A 88 9.77 0.45 -3.06
C GLY A 88 10.07 0.20 -1.59
N THR A 89 9.36 -0.68 -0.93
CA THR A 89 9.47 -1.00 0.51
C THR A 89 10.85 -1.52 0.88
N THR A 90 11.45 -2.36 0.04
CA THR A 90 12.82 -2.87 0.22
C THR A 90 13.85 -1.76 0.04
N THR A 91 13.70 -0.90 -0.95
CA THR A 91 14.59 0.27 -1.18
C THR A 91 14.54 1.22 0.02
N ALA A 92 13.37 1.52 0.54
CA ALA A 92 13.17 2.37 1.71
C ALA A 92 13.84 1.77 2.96
N THR A 93 13.70 0.47 3.17
CA THR A 93 14.34 -0.27 4.27
C THR A 93 15.88 -0.21 4.19
N VAL A 94 16.44 -0.40 2.99
CA VAL A 94 17.88 -0.32 2.75
C VAL A 94 18.42 1.09 3.00
N LEU A 95 17.71 2.11 2.53
CA LEU A 95 18.05 3.52 2.76
C LEU A 95 17.97 3.89 4.25
N ALA A 96 16.92 3.48 4.95
CA ALA A 96 16.74 3.75 6.38
C ALA A 96 17.89 3.14 7.20
N GLN A 97 18.24 1.88 6.96
CA GLN A 97 19.39 1.21 7.59
C GLN A 97 20.68 1.98 7.34
N ALA A 98 20.91 2.39 6.08
CA ALA A 98 22.15 3.08 5.69
C ALA A 98 22.27 4.45 6.36
N ILE A 99 21.23 5.27 6.32
CA ILE A 99 21.22 6.60 6.95
C ILE A 99 21.42 6.47 8.46
N PHE A 100 20.71 5.54 9.09
CA PHE A 100 20.79 5.32 10.52
C PHE A 100 22.19 4.83 10.95
N ARG A 101 22.78 3.84 10.26
CA ARG A 101 24.12 3.32 10.56
C ARG A 101 25.22 4.38 10.42
N GLU A 102 25.17 5.19 9.36
CA GLU A 102 26.13 6.30 9.20
C GLU A 102 25.91 7.38 10.26
N GLY A 103 24.64 7.71 10.59
CA GLY A 103 24.30 8.63 11.66
C GLY A 103 24.81 8.20 13.03
N LEU A 104 24.66 6.93 13.37
CA LEU A 104 25.17 6.39 14.65
C LEU A 104 26.69 6.52 14.78
N LYS A 105 27.46 6.33 13.69
CA LYS A 105 28.93 6.54 13.70
C LYS A 105 29.26 7.99 14.06
N SER A 106 28.53 8.94 13.48
CA SER A 106 28.73 10.37 13.71
C SER A 106 28.32 10.79 15.14
N VAL A 107 27.22 10.25 15.66
CA VAL A 107 26.81 10.48 17.08
C VAL A 107 27.83 9.87 18.05
N ALA A 108 28.35 8.69 17.77
CA ALA A 108 29.41 8.06 18.57
C ALA A 108 30.72 8.86 18.54
N ALA A 109 30.98 9.60 17.46
CA ALA A 109 32.10 10.54 17.36
C ALA A 109 31.88 11.87 18.08
N GLY A 110 30.72 12.07 18.72
CA GLY A 110 30.41 13.26 19.54
C GLY A 110 29.73 14.39 18.80
N MET A 111 29.24 14.16 17.56
CA MET A 111 28.51 15.15 16.79
C MET A 111 27.09 15.37 17.34
N ASN A 112 26.54 16.56 17.16
CA ASN A 112 25.20 16.91 17.63
C ASN A 112 24.13 16.19 16.77
N PRO A 113 23.33 15.27 17.36
CA PRO A 113 22.32 14.50 16.62
C PRO A 113 21.25 15.39 15.95
N MET A 114 20.91 16.52 16.55
CA MET A 114 19.90 17.43 16.01
C MET A 114 20.39 18.16 14.76
N ASP A 115 21.67 18.55 14.73
CA ASP A 115 22.27 19.17 13.55
C ASP A 115 22.54 18.14 12.45
N LEU A 116 22.97 16.93 12.81
CA LEU A 116 23.04 15.81 11.87
C LEU A 116 21.69 15.62 11.15
N ARG A 117 20.58 15.59 11.92
CA ARG A 117 19.23 15.46 11.37
C ARG A 117 18.88 16.61 10.43
N ARG A 118 19.16 17.86 10.80
CA ARG A 118 18.93 19.04 9.93
C ARG A 118 19.68 18.91 8.61
N GLY A 119 20.93 18.43 8.66
CA GLY A 119 21.72 18.16 7.45
C GLY A 119 21.12 17.04 6.58
N VAL A 120 20.61 15.97 7.21
CA VAL A 120 19.87 14.90 6.51
C VAL A 120 18.63 15.45 5.84
N ASP A 121 17.79 16.22 6.56
CA ASP A 121 16.55 16.78 6.03
C ASP A 121 16.84 17.71 4.83
N MET A 122 17.85 18.59 4.94
CA MET A 122 18.31 19.48 3.87
C MET A 122 18.74 18.70 2.61
N ALA A 123 19.50 17.62 2.79
CA ALA A 123 19.97 16.79 1.69
C ALA A 123 18.82 16.06 0.99
N VAL A 124 17.90 15.51 1.76
CA VAL A 124 16.73 14.79 1.23
C VAL A 124 15.84 15.72 0.44
N GLU A 125 15.56 16.93 0.94
CA GLU A 125 14.77 17.93 0.22
C GLU A 125 15.39 18.27 -1.15
N ALA A 126 16.71 18.51 -1.20
CA ALA A 126 17.42 18.82 -2.44
C ALA A 126 17.35 17.64 -3.45
N VAL A 127 17.54 16.41 -2.98
CA VAL A 127 17.44 15.20 -3.82
C VAL A 127 16.02 15.02 -4.35
N VAL A 128 15.01 15.18 -3.50
CA VAL A 128 13.58 15.05 -3.87
C VAL A 128 13.21 16.07 -4.95
N GLN A 129 13.60 17.34 -4.78
CA GLN A 129 13.38 18.38 -5.79
C GLN A 129 14.06 18.04 -7.13
N HIS A 130 15.25 17.45 -7.08
CA HIS A 130 15.94 17.00 -8.28
C HIS A 130 15.22 15.84 -8.97
N LEU A 131 14.80 14.82 -8.22
CA LEU A 131 14.04 13.67 -8.74
C LEU A 131 12.76 14.11 -9.45
N THR A 132 11.99 15.00 -8.83
CA THR A 132 10.75 15.53 -9.41
C THR A 132 11.00 16.28 -10.73
N LYS A 133 12.11 17.03 -10.83
CA LYS A 133 12.49 17.75 -12.07
C LYS A 133 13.00 16.83 -13.18
N GLN A 134 13.60 15.70 -12.82
CA GLN A 134 14.15 14.71 -13.77
C GLN A 134 13.11 13.71 -14.27
N ALA A 135 11.98 13.58 -13.57
CA ALA A 135 10.93 12.65 -13.91
C ALA A 135 10.37 12.90 -15.32
N LYS A 136 10.28 11.85 -16.13
CA LYS A 136 9.72 11.88 -17.49
C LYS A 136 8.31 11.28 -17.45
N ALA A 137 7.31 12.05 -17.86
CA ALA A 137 5.94 11.56 -17.94
C ALA A 137 5.80 10.37 -18.92
N ILE A 138 5.04 9.36 -18.54
CA ILE A 138 4.71 8.19 -19.38
C ILE A 138 3.73 8.60 -20.49
N LYS A 139 4.06 8.23 -21.73
CA LYS A 139 3.26 8.57 -22.91
C LYS A 139 2.70 7.35 -23.64
N THR A 140 3.34 6.20 -23.56
CA THR A 140 3.01 5.00 -24.36
C THR A 140 2.68 3.79 -23.50
N SER A 141 1.87 2.87 -24.04
CA SER A 141 1.59 1.57 -23.39
C SER A 141 2.85 0.71 -23.24
N GLU A 142 3.84 0.90 -24.12
CA GLU A 142 5.12 0.20 -24.00
C GLU A 142 5.90 0.67 -22.75
N GLU A 143 5.92 1.98 -22.46
CA GLU A 143 6.54 2.51 -21.24
C GLU A 143 5.81 2.00 -19.99
N ILE A 144 4.48 1.85 -20.04
CA ILE A 144 3.67 1.22 -18.98
C ILE A 144 4.10 -0.24 -18.79
N ALA A 145 4.18 -1.01 -19.88
CA ALA A 145 4.59 -2.42 -19.83
C ALA A 145 6.02 -2.58 -19.29
N GLN A 146 6.95 -1.66 -19.60
CA GLN A 146 8.31 -1.68 -19.07
C GLN A 146 8.33 -1.49 -17.54
N VAL A 147 7.64 -0.47 -17.01
CA VAL A 147 7.53 -0.25 -15.56
C VAL A 147 6.97 -1.48 -14.86
N ALA A 148 5.84 -1.98 -15.35
CA ALA A 148 5.20 -3.15 -14.77
C ALA A 148 6.08 -4.42 -14.84
N THR A 149 6.84 -4.59 -15.93
CA THR A 149 7.78 -5.70 -16.08
C THR A 149 8.91 -5.63 -15.05
N ILE A 150 9.47 -4.44 -14.83
CA ILE A 150 10.55 -4.25 -13.84
C ILE A 150 10.04 -4.55 -12.43
N SER A 151 8.90 -3.99 -12.03
CA SER A 151 8.30 -4.25 -10.73
C SER A 151 7.89 -5.74 -10.57
N ALA A 152 7.49 -6.39 -11.66
CA ALA A 152 7.21 -7.83 -11.70
C ALA A 152 8.49 -8.72 -11.78
N ASN A 153 9.66 -8.23 -11.38
CA ASN A 153 10.93 -8.95 -11.42
C ASN A 153 11.35 -9.46 -12.82
N GLY A 154 11.03 -8.70 -13.87
CA GLY A 154 11.38 -9.01 -15.26
C GLY A 154 10.36 -9.90 -16.00
N GLU A 155 9.20 -10.22 -15.42
CA GLU A 155 8.16 -11.04 -16.06
C GLU A 155 7.35 -10.18 -17.05
N ARG A 156 7.74 -10.19 -18.32
CA ARG A 156 7.11 -9.41 -19.41
C ARG A 156 5.62 -9.69 -19.56
N ALA A 157 5.18 -10.92 -19.32
CA ALA A 157 3.77 -11.28 -19.43
C ALA A 157 2.89 -10.47 -18.45
N ILE A 158 3.34 -10.23 -17.22
CA ILE A 158 2.65 -9.38 -16.24
C ILE A 158 2.60 -7.94 -16.75
N GLY A 159 3.73 -7.41 -17.25
CA GLY A 159 3.78 -6.06 -17.83
C GLY A 159 2.77 -5.86 -18.96
N ASP A 160 2.69 -6.81 -19.87
CA ASP A 160 1.76 -6.76 -21.00
C ASP A 160 0.28 -6.87 -20.54
N PHE A 161 -0.02 -7.64 -19.47
CA PHE A 161 -1.37 -7.70 -18.91
C PHE A 161 -1.79 -6.35 -18.30
N ILE A 162 -0.91 -5.72 -17.53
CA ILE A 162 -1.18 -4.41 -16.90
C ILE A 162 -1.35 -3.33 -17.96
N ALA A 163 -0.47 -3.26 -18.95
CA ALA A 163 -0.58 -2.29 -20.04
C ALA A 163 -1.92 -2.46 -20.80
N ARG A 164 -2.29 -3.69 -21.16
CA ARG A 164 -3.60 -3.97 -21.81
C ARG A 164 -4.78 -3.64 -20.91
N ALA A 165 -4.68 -3.85 -19.61
CA ALA A 165 -5.72 -3.46 -18.67
C ALA A 165 -5.90 -1.93 -18.66
N MET A 166 -4.79 -1.19 -18.56
CA MET A 166 -4.81 0.28 -18.59
C MET A 166 -5.31 0.85 -19.93
N ASP A 167 -4.98 0.21 -21.05
CA ASP A 167 -5.51 0.62 -22.36
C ASP A 167 -7.03 0.46 -22.46
N LYS A 168 -7.59 -0.56 -21.77
CA LYS A 168 -9.05 -0.82 -21.80
C LYS A 168 -9.83 0.10 -20.88
N VAL A 169 -9.34 0.37 -19.66
CA VAL A 169 -10.07 1.17 -18.66
C VAL A 169 -9.58 2.61 -18.58
N GLY A 170 -8.49 2.96 -19.27
CA GLY A 170 -7.84 4.26 -19.21
C GLY A 170 -6.83 4.36 -18.06
N LYS A 171 -6.02 5.44 -18.06
CA LYS A 171 -4.97 5.65 -17.08
C LYS A 171 -5.49 5.82 -15.65
N GLU A 172 -6.67 6.38 -15.50
CA GLU A 172 -7.40 6.59 -14.24
C GLU A 172 -8.35 5.42 -13.91
N GLY A 173 -8.39 4.42 -14.78
CA GLY A 173 -9.32 3.30 -14.66
C GLY A 173 -8.96 2.35 -13.52
N VAL A 174 -9.97 1.68 -13.01
CA VAL A 174 -9.82 0.73 -11.90
C VAL A 174 -9.35 -0.61 -12.43
N ILE A 175 -8.28 -1.14 -11.84
CA ILE A 175 -7.76 -2.48 -12.11
C ILE A 175 -7.68 -3.21 -10.78
N THR A 176 -8.26 -4.39 -10.71
CA THR A 176 -8.21 -5.30 -9.55
C THR A 176 -7.53 -6.60 -9.92
N VAL A 177 -6.94 -7.26 -8.93
CA VAL A 177 -6.25 -8.54 -9.12
C VAL A 177 -6.96 -9.60 -8.28
N GLU A 178 -7.36 -10.69 -8.92
CA GLU A 178 -8.07 -11.79 -8.28
C GLU A 178 -7.37 -13.13 -8.54
N GLU A 179 -7.66 -14.12 -7.72
CA GLU A 179 -7.20 -15.48 -7.95
C GLU A 179 -8.07 -16.16 -9.00
N ALA A 180 -7.47 -16.75 -10.04
CA ALA A 180 -8.16 -17.59 -10.99
C ALA A 180 -8.37 -19.00 -10.43
N LYS A 181 -9.40 -19.67 -10.91
CA LYS A 181 -9.60 -21.11 -10.63
C LYS A 181 -8.78 -22.01 -11.58
N GLY A 182 -8.21 -21.43 -12.64
CA GLY A 182 -7.46 -22.11 -13.67
C GLY A 182 -5.95 -21.88 -13.58
N LEU A 183 -5.21 -22.49 -14.50
CA LEU A 183 -3.74 -22.36 -14.59
C LEU A 183 -3.31 -21.06 -15.27
N GLU A 184 -4.13 -20.52 -16.14
CA GLU A 184 -3.79 -19.35 -16.97
C GLU A 184 -4.25 -18.04 -16.31
N THR A 185 -3.48 -16.99 -16.55
CA THR A 185 -3.85 -15.63 -16.14
C THR A 185 -4.72 -14.99 -17.23
N GLU A 186 -5.85 -14.41 -16.84
CA GLU A 186 -6.84 -13.83 -17.72
C GLU A 186 -7.12 -12.36 -17.38
N LEU A 187 -7.51 -11.58 -18.41
CA LEU A 187 -7.96 -10.20 -18.26
C LEU A 187 -9.43 -10.08 -18.69
N GLU A 188 -10.30 -9.78 -17.73
CA GLU A 188 -11.72 -9.48 -17.94
C GLU A 188 -11.99 -8.00 -17.67
N VAL A 189 -12.88 -7.37 -18.45
CA VAL A 189 -13.41 -6.05 -18.10
C VAL A 189 -14.89 -6.21 -17.77
N VAL A 190 -15.26 -5.74 -16.58
CA VAL A 190 -16.62 -5.85 -16.04
C VAL A 190 -17.16 -4.49 -15.69
N GLU A 191 -18.49 -4.36 -15.64
CA GLU A 191 -19.13 -3.17 -15.12
C GLU A 191 -18.75 -2.98 -13.65
N GLY A 192 -18.32 -1.78 -13.28
CA GLY A 192 -17.86 -1.50 -11.93
C GLY A 192 -17.39 -0.06 -11.76
N MET A 193 -17.13 0.33 -10.53
CA MET A 193 -16.57 1.64 -10.22
C MET A 193 -15.84 1.65 -8.88
N GLN A 194 -14.95 2.63 -8.71
CA GLN A 194 -14.30 2.94 -7.44
C GLN A 194 -14.67 4.35 -6.98
N PHE A 195 -14.78 4.54 -5.67
CA PHE A 195 -14.95 5.85 -5.06
C PHE A 195 -14.17 5.97 -3.75
N ASP A 196 -13.76 7.20 -3.44
CA ASP A 196 -12.83 7.55 -2.36
C ASP A 196 -13.55 7.59 -1.00
N ARG A 197 -13.97 6.45 -0.51
CA ARG A 197 -14.51 6.24 0.85
C ARG A 197 -14.24 4.82 1.27
N GLY A 198 -13.49 4.65 2.35
CA GLY A 198 -13.19 3.35 2.94
C GLY A 198 -14.20 2.94 4.03
N TYR A 199 -13.89 1.84 4.69
CA TYR A 199 -14.74 1.30 5.76
C TYR A 199 -14.83 2.25 6.96
N LEU A 200 -16.02 2.36 7.56
CA LEU A 200 -16.28 3.20 8.72
C LEU A 200 -15.67 2.66 10.02
N SER A 201 -15.31 1.39 10.05
CA SER A 201 -14.71 0.75 11.22
C SER A 201 -13.73 -0.33 10.78
N PRO A 202 -12.52 -0.40 11.40
CA PRO A 202 -11.57 -1.48 11.19
C PRO A 202 -12.15 -2.87 11.52
N TYR A 203 -13.18 -2.93 12.34
CA TYR A 203 -13.85 -4.19 12.65
C TYR A 203 -14.59 -4.81 11.45
N PHE A 204 -14.78 -4.10 10.35
CA PHE A 204 -15.32 -4.66 9.11
C PHE A 204 -14.29 -5.43 8.29
N ILE A 205 -13.00 -5.31 8.59
CA ILE A 205 -11.92 -6.00 7.90
C ILE A 205 -12.15 -7.51 7.89
N THR A 206 -12.01 -8.14 6.72
CA THR A 206 -12.08 -9.59 6.52
C THR A 206 -10.71 -10.19 6.26
N ASN A 207 -9.80 -9.41 5.66
CA ASN A 207 -8.42 -9.76 5.38
C ASN A 207 -7.48 -8.87 6.22
N ALA A 208 -7.02 -9.39 7.35
CA ALA A 208 -6.16 -8.63 8.27
C ALA A 208 -4.74 -8.37 7.71
N GLU A 209 -4.25 -9.22 6.80
CA GLU A 209 -2.91 -9.04 6.20
C GLU A 209 -2.89 -7.81 5.29
N LYS A 210 -3.95 -7.60 4.50
CA LYS A 210 -4.09 -6.46 3.59
C LYS A 210 -4.85 -5.28 4.20
N MET A 211 -5.43 -5.44 5.39
CA MET A 211 -6.31 -4.44 6.03
C MET A 211 -7.51 -4.09 5.15
N GLU A 212 -8.09 -5.08 4.48
CA GLU A 212 -9.19 -4.92 3.53
C GLU A 212 -10.44 -5.68 3.97
N CYS A 213 -11.60 -5.19 3.52
CA CYS A 213 -12.87 -5.89 3.64
C CYS A 213 -13.32 -6.36 2.25
N GLU A 214 -13.34 -7.66 2.04
CA GLU A 214 -13.81 -8.29 0.82
C GLU A 214 -15.20 -8.90 1.06
N LEU A 215 -16.16 -8.55 0.20
CA LEU A 215 -17.53 -9.07 0.23
C LEU A 215 -17.84 -9.73 -1.12
N ASP A 216 -18.07 -11.04 -1.13
CA ASP A 216 -18.44 -11.80 -2.32
C ASP A 216 -19.96 -11.85 -2.49
N ASN A 217 -20.44 -11.45 -3.65
CA ASN A 217 -21.85 -11.42 -4.03
C ASN A 217 -22.76 -10.63 -3.04
N PRO A 218 -22.32 -9.42 -2.60
CA PRO A 218 -23.07 -8.63 -1.62
C PRO A 218 -24.35 -8.01 -2.18
N TYR A 219 -25.29 -7.73 -1.29
CA TYR A 219 -26.31 -6.72 -1.49
C TYR A 219 -25.71 -5.33 -1.23
N LEU A 220 -26.22 -4.31 -1.95
CA LEU A 220 -25.85 -2.91 -1.81
C LEU A 220 -27.07 -2.12 -1.32
N LEU A 221 -27.05 -1.71 -0.06
CA LEU A 221 -28.02 -0.74 0.46
C LEU A 221 -27.47 0.66 0.19
N ILE A 222 -28.18 1.45 -0.60
CA ILE A 222 -27.79 2.80 -0.98
C ILE A 222 -28.78 3.77 -0.35
N HIS A 223 -28.35 4.49 0.69
CA HIS A 223 -29.21 5.37 1.47
C HIS A 223 -28.76 6.83 1.40
N GLU A 224 -29.68 7.74 1.16
CA GLU A 224 -29.33 9.16 0.96
C GLU A 224 -28.90 9.87 2.24
N LYS A 225 -29.56 9.56 3.37
CA LYS A 225 -29.37 10.23 4.66
C LYS A 225 -28.44 9.45 5.60
N LYS A 226 -28.18 10.03 6.77
CA LYS A 226 -27.45 9.36 7.86
C LYS A 226 -28.26 8.21 8.46
N LEU A 227 -27.56 7.16 8.85
CA LEU A 227 -28.09 6.01 9.58
C LEU A 227 -27.58 6.02 11.02
N SER A 228 -28.41 6.39 11.98
CA SER A 228 -28.07 6.42 13.41
C SER A 228 -28.88 5.43 14.24
N SER A 229 -30.13 5.14 13.83
CA SER A 229 -31.04 4.22 14.54
C SER A 229 -30.97 2.81 13.95
N LEU A 230 -30.86 1.81 14.83
CA LEU A 230 -30.94 0.41 14.45
C LEU A 230 -32.36 0.00 14.06
N GLN A 231 -33.38 0.58 14.69
CA GLN A 231 -34.76 0.10 14.58
C GLN A 231 -35.28 0.13 13.13
N ALA A 232 -34.93 1.16 12.35
CA ALA A 232 -35.29 1.26 10.95
C ALA A 232 -34.60 0.23 10.04
N LEU A 233 -33.44 -0.25 10.44
CA LEU A 233 -32.64 -1.24 9.70
C LEU A 233 -33.03 -2.69 10.03
N LEU A 234 -33.64 -2.96 11.18
CA LEU A 234 -33.88 -4.33 11.68
C LEU A 234 -34.58 -5.24 10.67
N PRO A 235 -35.70 -4.84 10.03
CA PRO A 235 -36.39 -5.73 9.09
C PRO A 235 -35.51 -6.15 7.91
N LEU A 236 -34.71 -5.20 7.41
CA LEU A 236 -33.79 -5.45 6.31
C LEU A 236 -32.63 -6.38 6.74
N LEU A 237 -32.05 -6.15 7.92
CA LEU A 237 -30.95 -6.99 8.43
C LEU A 237 -31.41 -8.42 8.66
N GLU A 238 -32.62 -8.64 9.16
CA GLU A 238 -33.21 -9.97 9.32
C GLU A 238 -33.36 -10.69 7.97
N ALA A 239 -33.86 -10.00 6.95
CA ALA A 239 -33.98 -10.54 5.60
C ALA A 239 -32.61 -10.88 4.98
N VAL A 240 -31.60 -10.02 5.19
CA VAL A 240 -30.21 -10.26 4.73
C VAL A 240 -29.61 -11.47 5.43
N VAL A 241 -29.78 -11.61 6.74
CA VAL A 241 -29.30 -12.80 7.49
C VAL A 241 -29.92 -14.08 6.94
N GLN A 242 -31.24 -14.07 6.69
CA GLN A 242 -31.95 -15.24 6.12
C GLN A 242 -31.42 -15.60 4.73
N SER A 243 -31.00 -14.62 3.93
CA SER A 243 -30.44 -14.86 2.60
C SER A 243 -29.00 -15.38 2.63
N SER A 244 -28.29 -15.30 3.76
CA SER A 244 -26.88 -15.66 3.95
C SER A 244 -25.91 -14.89 3.03
N ARG A 245 -26.34 -13.81 2.37
CA ARG A 245 -25.50 -12.97 1.54
C ARG A 245 -24.94 -11.80 2.34
N PRO A 246 -23.71 -11.33 2.01
CA PRO A 246 -23.15 -10.12 2.62
C PRO A 246 -23.98 -8.88 2.28
N LEU A 247 -23.85 -7.84 3.12
CA LEU A 247 -24.45 -6.52 2.90
C LEU A 247 -23.37 -5.43 2.93
N LEU A 248 -23.32 -4.60 1.91
CA LEU A 248 -22.67 -3.30 1.98
C LEU A 248 -23.69 -2.20 2.19
N VAL A 249 -23.47 -1.40 3.23
CA VAL A 249 -24.27 -0.20 3.51
C VAL A 249 -23.51 1.03 3.02
N ILE A 250 -24.10 1.77 2.08
CA ILE A 250 -23.57 3.03 1.56
C ILE A 250 -24.56 4.13 1.97
N ALA A 251 -24.16 5.02 2.87
CA ALA A 251 -25.03 6.08 3.38
C ALA A 251 -24.26 7.39 3.55
N GLU A 252 -24.95 8.51 3.73
CA GLU A 252 -24.27 9.79 4.06
C GLU A 252 -23.30 9.62 5.22
N ASP A 253 -23.75 8.95 6.28
CA ASP A 253 -22.95 8.48 7.41
C ASP A 253 -23.65 7.30 8.09
N VAL A 254 -22.89 6.44 8.79
CA VAL A 254 -23.46 5.42 9.68
C VAL A 254 -22.81 5.60 11.03
N GLU A 255 -23.60 5.95 12.03
CA GLU A 255 -23.11 6.36 13.35
C GLU A 255 -23.98 5.80 14.49
N GLY A 256 -23.55 6.00 15.71
CA GLY A 256 -24.32 5.67 16.91
C GLY A 256 -24.69 4.20 17.04
N GLU A 257 -25.96 3.96 17.34
CA GLU A 257 -26.52 2.63 17.57
C GLU A 257 -26.47 1.74 16.32
N ALA A 258 -26.71 2.32 15.14
CA ALA A 258 -26.66 1.59 13.87
C ALA A 258 -25.25 1.01 13.60
N LEU A 259 -24.21 1.84 13.70
CA LEU A 259 -22.84 1.38 13.49
C LEU A 259 -22.42 0.33 14.52
N ALA A 260 -22.72 0.57 15.80
CA ALA A 260 -22.39 -0.36 16.88
C ALA A 260 -23.06 -1.73 16.66
N ALA A 261 -24.33 -1.74 16.25
CA ALA A 261 -25.06 -2.97 15.97
C ALA A 261 -24.47 -3.75 14.77
N LEU A 262 -24.11 -3.07 13.67
CA LEU A 262 -23.47 -3.70 12.52
C LEU A 262 -22.13 -4.36 12.93
N VAL A 263 -21.30 -3.64 13.68
CA VAL A 263 -20.00 -4.14 14.17
C VAL A 263 -20.20 -5.35 15.08
N VAL A 264 -21.09 -5.28 16.07
CA VAL A 264 -21.35 -6.38 17.02
C VAL A 264 -21.86 -7.63 16.29
N ASN A 265 -22.81 -7.47 15.36
CA ASN A 265 -23.35 -8.62 14.61
C ASN A 265 -22.31 -9.25 13.68
N LYS A 266 -21.44 -8.44 13.07
CA LYS A 266 -20.29 -8.96 12.30
C LYS A 266 -19.32 -9.75 13.19
N LEU A 267 -18.93 -9.21 14.34
CA LEU A 267 -18.00 -9.87 15.26
C LEU A 267 -18.56 -11.19 15.83
N ARG A 268 -19.88 -11.26 16.03
CA ARG A 268 -20.58 -12.50 16.45
C ARG A 268 -20.73 -13.51 15.32
N GLY A 269 -20.34 -13.19 14.09
CA GLY A 269 -20.47 -14.06 12.92
C GLY A 269 -21.90 -14.22 12.40
N GLY A 270 -22.86 -13.46 12.94
CA GLY A 270 -24.28 -13.53 12.53
C GLY A 270 -24.58 -12.79 11.24
N LEU A 271 -23.77 -11.81 10.86
CA LEU A 271 -23.97 -11.00 9.68
C LEU A 271 -22.64 -10.66 9.00
N LYS A 272 -22.53 -10.92 7.71
CA LYS A 272 -21.40 -10.46 6.89
C LYS A 272 -21.74 -9.06 6.37
N VAL A 273 -21.20 -8.01 6.97
CA VAL A 273 -21.55 -6.63 6.65
C VAL A 273 -20.35 -5.69 6.70
N ALA A 274 -20.41 -4.67 5.86
CA ALA A 274 -19.57 -3.49 5.95
C ALA A 274 -20.40 -2.23 5.74
N ALA A 275 -19.89 -1.10 6.23
CA ALA A 275 -20.51 0.21 6.04
C ALA A 275 -19.44 1.22 5.59
N VAL A 276 -19.82 2.05 4.62
CA VAL A 276 -18.99 3.12 4.04
C VAL A 276 -19.79 4.39 3.91
N LYS A 277 -19.10 5.54 3.89
CA LYS A 277 -19.75 6.82 3.58
C LYS A 277 -20.02 6.94 2.08
N ALA A 278 -21.11 7.58 1.74
CA ALA A 278 -21.40 7.96 0.36
C ALA A 278 -20.36 8.98 -0.15
N PRO A 279 -19.91 8.84 -1.41
CA PRO A 279 -18.97 9.78 -2.01
C PRO A 279 -19.62 11.13 -2.30
N GLY A 280 -18.84 12.21 -2.27
CA GLY A 280 -19.29 13.55 -2.57
C GLY A 280 -20.08 14.24 -1.45
N PHE A 281 -20.60 15.43 -1.75
CA PHE A 281 -21.37 16.28 -0.83
C PHE A 281 -22.56 16.92 -1.56
N GLY A 282 -23.66 17.17 -0.84
CA GLY A 282 -24.85 17.84 -1.37
C GLY A 282 -25.43 17.13 -2.60
N ASP A 283 -25.79 17.87 -3.64
CA ASP A 283 -26.39 17.32 -4.87
C ASP A 283 -25.46 16.37 -5.62
N ARG A 284 -24.12 16.56 -5.52
CA ARG A 284 -23.16 15.63 -6.10
C ARG A 284 -23.22 14.26 -5.43
N ARG A 285 -23.41 14.22 -4.11
CA ARG A 285 -23.57 12.94 -3.38
C ARG A 285 -24.81 12.22 -3.88
N LYS A 286 -25.96 12.92 -4.04
CA LYS A 286 -27.18 12.33 -4.58
C LYS A 286 -26.95 11.74 -5.97
N ALA A 287 -26.29 12.50 -6.86
CA ALA A 287 -25.99 12.05 -8.21
C ALA A 287 -25.05 10.83 -8.24
N MET A 288 -24.05 10.77 -7.34
CA MET A 288 -23.14 9.61 -7.24
C MET A 288 -23.85 8.39 -6.64
N LEU A 289 -24.74 8.56 -5.67
CA LEU A 289 -25.57 7.46 -5.16
C LEU A 289 -26.47 6.87 -6.24
N GLU A 290 -27.04 7.71 -7.12
CA GLU A 290 -27.81 7.25 -8.28
C GLU A 290 -26.92 6.47 -9.27
N ASP A 291 -25.69 6.92 -9.53
CA ASP A 291 -24.75 6.21 -10.40
C ASP A 291 -24.42 4.81 -9.83
N ILE A 292 -24.19 4.71 -8.51
CA ILE A 292 -23.97 3.44 -7.82
C ILE A 292 -25.23 2.56 -7.89
N ALA A 293 -26.42 3.14 -7.75
CA ALA A 293 -27.68 2.41 -7.83
C ALA A 293 -27.90 1.83 -9.24
N VAL A 294 -27.66 2.62 -10.28
CA VAL A 294 -27.74 2.16 -11.69
C VAL A 294 -26.72 1.05 -11.95
N LEU A 295 -25.48 1.21 -11.44
CA LEU A 295 -24.44 0.20 -11.57
C LEU A 295 -24.79 -1.11 -10.86
N GLY A 296 -25.32 -1.03 -9.63
CA GLY A 296 -25.69 -2.19 -8.82
C GLY A 296 -27.04 -2.81 -9.21
N GLY A 297 -27.82 -2.14 -10.07
CA GLY A 297 -29.16 -2.59 -10.45
C GLY A 297 -30.20 -2.45 -9.32
N GLY A 298 -29.92 -1.61 -8.32
CA GLY A 298 -30.82 -1.27 -7.22
C GLY A 298 -31.40 0.15 -7.35
N GLN A 299 -31.86 0.69 -6.25
CA GLN A 299 -32.36 2.06 -6.17
C GLN A 299 -31.83 2.80 -4.94
N VAL A 300 -31.79 4.12 -5.01
CA VAL A 300 -31.46 4.97 -3.86
C VAL A 300 -32.66 5.00 -2.91
N ILE A 301 -32.42 4.64 -1.66
CA ILE A 301 -33.41 4.73 -0.61
C ILE A 301 -33.43 6.17 -0.07
N SER A 302 -34.48 6.89 -0.41
CA SER A 302 -34.63 8.29 -0.07
C SER A 302 -36.07 8.58 0.33
N GLU A 303 -36.27 9.28 1.44
CA GLU A 303 -37.57 9.77 1.87
C GLU A 303 -38.15 10.81 0.91
N ASP A 304 -37.30 11.58 0.23
CA ASP A 304 -37.70 12.54 -0.79
C ASP A 304 -38.35 11.84 -2.00
N LEU A 305 -37.99 10.57 -2.25
CA LEU A 305 -38.62 9.69 -3.24
C LEU A 305 -39.79 8.88 -2.66
N GLY A 306 -40.17 9.12 -1.41
CA GLY A 306 -41.27 8.42 -0.73
C GLY A 306 -40.90 7.02 -0.18
N ILE A 307 -39.62 6.62 -0.22
CA ILE A 307 -39.17 5.32 0.23
C ILE A 307 -38.60 5.42 1.65
N LYS A 308 -39.32 4.83 2.62
CA LYS A 308 -38.86 4.74 4.01
C LYS A 308 -37.97 3.52 4.20
N LEU A 309 -36.94 3.64 5.06
CA LEU A 309 -35.98 2.58 5.31
C LEU A 309 -36.63 1.29 5.86
N GLU A 310 -37.66 1.43 6.69
CA GLU A 310 -38.40 0.31 7.28
C GLU A 310 -39.16 -0.53 6.24
N SER A 311 -39.45 0.06 5.07
CA SER A 311 -40.18 -0.62 3.99
C SER A 311 -39.29 -1.21 2.91
N VAL A 312 -37.97 -1.15 3.09
CA VAL A 312 -36.98 -1.66 2.10
C VAL A 312 -36.99 -3.17 2.09
N THR A 313 -37.09 -3.74 0.90
CA THR A 313 -37.04 -5.17 0.61
C THR A 313 -35.77 -5.54 -0.16
N LEU A 314 -35.40 -6.82 -0.22
CA LEU A 314 -34.16 -7.27 -0.87
C LEU A 314 -34.11 -6.97 -2.36
N ASP A 315 -35.24 -6.90 -3.04
CA ASP A 315 -35.37 -6.57 -4.48
C ASP A 315 -35.12 -5.08 -4.79
N MET A 316 -35.18 -4.21 -3.80
CA MET A 316 -34.83 -2.80 -3.91
C MET A 316 -33.30 -2.58 -3.81
N LEU A 317 -32.58 -3.56 -3.25
CA LEU A 317 -31.12 -3.47 -3.08
C LEU A 317 -30.41 -3.70 -4.41
N GLY A 318 -29.30 -2.99 -4.59
CA GLY A 318 -28.34 -3.35 -5.62
C GLY A 318 -27.57 -4.62 -5.27
N SER A 319 -26.80 -5.13 -6.22
CA SER A 319 -25.84 -6.22 -5.97
C SER A 319 -24.63 -6.10 -6.89
N ALA A 320 -23.56 -6.79 -6.50
CA ALA A 320 -22.32 -6.88 -7.28
C ALA A 320 -21.73 -8.28 -7.16
N LYS A 321 -20.80 -8.65 -8.06
CA LYS A 321 -20.03 -9.91 -7.94
C LYS A 321 -19.11 -9.84 -6.73
N ARG A 322 -18.42 -8.72 -6.54
CA ARG A 322 -17.50 -8.49 -5.41
C ARG A 322 -17.46 -7.01 -5.04
N VAL A 323 -17.19 -6.74 -3.77
CA VAL A 323 -16.83 -5.41 -3.29
C VAL A 323 -15.57 -5.52 -2.45
N ASN A 324 -14.57 -4.70 -2.77
CA ASN A 324 -13.34 -4.55 -2.01
C ASN A 324 -13.31 -3.16 -1.36
N ILE A 325 -13.08 -3.12 -0.05
CA ILE A 325 -13.06 -1.88 0.71
C ILE A 325 -11.74 -1.80 1.46
N THR A 326 -10.96 -0.76 1.17
CA THR A 326 -9.74 -0.42 1.90
C THR A 326 -10.06 0.62 2.99
N LYS A 327 -9.05 1.16 3.63
CA LYS A 327 -9.19 2.29 4.56
C LYS A 327 -9.73 3.55 3.86
N ASP A 328 -9.38 3.75 2.60
CA ASP A 328 -9.60 5.01 1.87
C ASP A 328 -10.60 4.87 0.72
N ASP A 329 -10.76 3.69 0.15
CA ASP A 329 -11.50 3.45 -1.09
C ASP A 329 -12.50 2.29 -0.99
N THR A 330 -13.55 2.36 -1.82
CA THR A 330 -14.49 1.25 -2.08
C THR A 330 -14.55 0.98 -3.56
N THR A 331 -14.27 -0.27 -3.97
CA THR A 331 -14.34 -0.76 -5.35
C THR A 331 -15.47 -1.76 -5.50
N ILE A 332 -16.43 -1.45 -6.37
CA ILE A 332 -17.54 -2.34 -6.77
C ILE A 332 -17.15 -3.01 -8.08
N VAL A 333 -17.11 -4.34 -8.10
CA VAL A 333 -16.72 -5.16 -9.25
C VAL A 333 -17.91 -6.00 -9.71
N GLY A 334 -18.25 -5.92 -10.99
CA GLY A 334 -19.33 -6.70 -11.57
C GLY A 334 -20.70 -6.31 -11.01
N GLY A 335 -21.08 -5.04 -11.09
CA GLY A 335 -22.41 -4.57 -10.71
C GLY A 335 -23.50 -5.28 -11.52
N ALA A 336 -24.64 -5.55 -10.89
CA ALA A 336 -25.77 -6.27 -11.52
C ALA A 336 -26.68 -5.38 -12.39
N GLY A 337 -26.34 -4.10 -12.53
CA GLY A 337 -27.08 -3.15 -13.36
C GLY A 337 -27.11 -3.56 -14.83
N LYS A 338 -28.23 -3.26 -15.48
CA LYS A 338 -28.37 -3.54 -16.92
C LYS A 338 -27.47 -2.58 -17.71
N ARG A 339 -26.66 -3.10 -18.62
CA ARG A 339 -25.75 -2.32 -19.46
C ARG A 339 -26.42 -1.15 -20.17
N ALA A 340 -27.63 -1.34 -20.69
CA ALA A 340 -28.41 -0.27 -21.32
C ALA A 340 -28.76 0.89 -20.34
N ALA A 341 -29.00 0.58 -19.06
CA ALA A 341 -29.24 1.61 -18.04
C ALA A 341 -27.96 2.38 -17.71
N ILE A 342 -26.82 1.70 -17.63
CA ILE A 342 -25.50 2.31 -17.40
C ILE A 342 -25.12 3.20 -18.59
N GLU A 343 -25.28 2.73 -19.82
CA GLU A 343 -25.04 3.52 -21.04
C GLU A 343 -25.96 4.74 -21.13
N GLY A 344 -27.24 4.58 -20.77
CA GLY A 344 -28.20 5.69 -20.67
C GLY A 344 -27.75 6.73 -19.65
N ARG A 345 -27.27 6.30 -18.48
CA ARG A 345 -26.76 7.19 -17.44
C ARG A 345 -25.50 7.92 -17.92
N CYS A 346 -24.56 7.23 -18.57
CA CYS A 346 -23.39 7.86 -19.18
C CYS A 346 -23.78 8.92 -20.22
N THR A 347 -24.81 8.67 -21.02
CA THR A 347 -25.32 9.65 -22.00
C THR A 347 -25.88 10.90 -21.31
N GLN A 348 -26.65 10.74 -20.22
CA GLN A 348 -27.14 11.87 -19.41
C GLN A 348 -25.97 12.71 -18.85
N ILE A 349 -24.94 12.07 -18.33
CA ILE A 349 -23.76 12.79 -17.81
C ILE A 349 -23.02 13.54 -18.94
N ARG A 350 -22.86 12.96 -20.14
CA ARG A 350 -22.28 13.64 -21.30
C ARG A 350 -23.06 14.91 -21.67
N GLN A 351 -24.40 14.80 -21.68
CA GLN A 351 -25.25 15.96 -21.94
C GLN A 351 -25.08 17.05 -20.87
N GLN A 352 -24.97 16.69 -19.59
CA GLN A 352 -24.66 17.64 -18.52
C GLN A 352 -23.28 18.31 -18.69
N ILE A 353 -22.27 17.60 -19.22
CA ILE A 353 -20.94 18.14 -19.54
C ILE A 353 -21.04 19.19 -20.64
N ASP A 354 -21.87 18.93 -21.67
CA ASP A 354 -22.06 19.85 -22.78
C ASP A 354 -22.86 21.10 -22.37
N ASP A 355 -23.84 20.94 -21.47
CA ASP A 355 -24.72 22.02 -21.03
C ASP A 355 -24.08 22.92 -19.96
N THR A 356 -23.08 22.45 -19.21
CA THR A 356 -22.48 23.23 -18.13
C THR A 356 -21.56 24.35 -18.63
N THR A 357 -21.71 25.54 -18.04
CA THR A 357 -20.85 26.71 -18.30
C THR A 357 -19.69 26.82 -17.29
N SER A 358 -19.71 26.03 -16.20
CA SER A 358 -18.69 26.02 -15.15
C SER A 358 -17.60 25.01 -15.48
N ASP A 359 -16.36 25.48 -15.61
CA ASP A 359 -15.20 24.60 -15.86
C ASP A 359 -14.99 23.60 -14.72
N TYR A 360 -15.22 24.02 -13.48
CA TYR A 360 -15.16 23.15 -12.31
C TYR A 360 -16.23 22.06 -12.33
N ASP A 361 -17.46 22.37 -12.67
CA ASP A 361 -18.53 21.37 -12.76
C ASP A 361 -18.30 20.45 -13.95
N ARG A 362 -17.78 20.96 -15.06
CA ARG A 362 -17.38 20.16 -16.22
C ARG A 362 -16.33 19.13 -15.83
N GLU A 363 -15.28 19.53 -15.12
CA GLU A 363 -14.25 18.61 -14.63
C GLU A 363 -14.83 17.52 -13.74
N LYS A 364 -15.70 17.88 -12.78
CA LYS A 364 -16.32 16.90 -11.87
C LYS A 364 -17.32 15.97 -12.56
N LEU A 365 -17.99 16.42 -13.58
CA LEU A 365 -18.85 15.57 -14.42
C LEU A 365 -18.00 14.61 -15.28
N GLN A 366 -16.85 15.07 -15.79
CA GLN A 366 -15.92 14.23 -16.54
C GLN A 366 -15.32 13.12 -15.65
N GLU A 367 -14.90 13.45 -14.42
CA GLU A 367 -14.45 12.44 -13.44
C GLU A 367 -15.53 11.39 -13.18
N ARG A 368 -16.78 11.84 -12.98
CA ARG A 368 -17.92 10.96 -12.72
C ARG A 368 -18.23 10.06 -13.91
N LEU A 369 -18.17 10.61 -15.12
CA LEU A 369 -18.34 9.85 -16.36
C LEU A 369 -17.25 8.79 -16.52
N ALA A 370 -15.98 9.16 -16.26
CA ALA A 370 -14.85 8.24 -16.35
C ALA A 370 -14.99 7.06 -15.38
N LYS A 371 -15.41 7.33 -14.13
CA LYS A 371 -15.66 6.29 -13.11
C LYS A 371 -16.78 5.31 -13.51
N LEU A 372 -17.85 5.79 -14.14
CA LEU A 372 -18.99 4.95 -14.52
C LEU A 372 -18.77 4.23 -15.86
N ALA A 373 -18.20 4.91 -16.86
CA ALA A 373 -18.02 4.39 -18.23
C ALA A 373 -16.79 3.49 -18.38
N GLY A 374 -15.76 3.67 -17.54
CA GLY A 374 -14.50 2.93 -17.64
C GLY A 374 -14.61 1.46 -17.21
N GLY A 375 -15.56 1.13 -16.35
CA GLY A 375 -15.65 -0.20 -15.75
C GLY A 375 -14.46 -0.55 -14.86
N VAL A 376 -14.30 -1.82 -14.56
CA VAL A 376 -13.17 -2.37 -13.79
C VAL A 376 -12.50 -3.47 -14.61
N ALA A 377 -11.19 -3.35 -14.81
CA ALA A 377 -10.39 -4.44 -15.36
C ALA A 377 -10.00 -5.41 -14.23
N VAL A 378 -10.32 -6.68 -14.40
CA VAL A 378 -10.01 -7.73 -13.43
C VAL A 378 -8.92 -8.61 -14.01
N ILE A 379 -7.74 -8.61 -13.41
CA ILE A 379 -6.66 -9.55 -13.74
C ILE A 379 -6.81 -10.75 -12.83
N LYS A 380 -7.21 -11.88 -13.41
CA LYS A 380 -7.36 -13.17 -12.73
C LYS A 380 -6.07 -13.96 -12.86
N VAL A 381 -5.35 -14.10 -11.76
CA VAL A 381 -4.02 -14.72 -11.74
C VAL A 381 -4.14 -16.23 -11.54
N GLY A 382 -3.65 -16.99 -12.53
CA GLY A 382 -3.61 -18.46 -12.49
C GLY A 382 -2.28 -19.02 -12.01
N GLY A 383 -2.30 -20.30 -11.59
CA GLY A 383 -1.12 -21.04 -11.17
C GLY A 383 -1.43 -22.49 -10.85
N ALA A 384 -0.39 -23.32 -10.71
CA ALA A 384 -0.53 -24.75 -10.44
C ALA A 384 -0.83 -25.07 -8.97
N THR A 385 -0.42 -24.19 -8.04
CA THR A 385 -0.63 -24.34 -6.61
C THR A 385 -1.13 -23.05 -6.00
N GLU A 386 -1.84 -23.14 -4.88
CA GLU A 386 -2.33 -21.97 -4.15
C GLU A 386 -1.19 -21.02 -3.72
N THR A 387 -0.06 -21.58 -3.32
CA THR A 387 1.13 -20.79 -2.95
C THR A 387 1.69 -20.02 -4.14
N GLU A 388 1.74 -20.63 -5.33
CA GLU A 388 2.18 -19.96 -6.56
C GLU A 388 1.22 -18.86 -6.98
N VAL A 389 -0.09 -19.12 -6.91
CA VAL A 389 -1.13 -18.12 -7.26
C VAL A 389 -1.03 -16.90 -6.34
N LYS A 390 -0.87 -17.11 -5.03
CA LYS A 390 -0.72 -16.02 -4.07
C LYS A 390 0.55 -15.19 -4.32
N GLU A 391 1.69 -15.84 -4.52
CA GLU A 391 2.96 -15.14 -4.83
C GLU A 391 2.86 -14.34 -6.13
N ARG A 392 2.28 -14.94 -7.17
CA ARG A 392 2.09 -14.27 -8.46
C ARG A 392 1.08 -13.12 -8.36
N LYS A 393 0.01 -13.28 -7.57
CA LYS A 393 -0.97 -12.22 -7.31
C LYS A 393 -0.31 -11.02 -6.61
N ASP A 394 0.45 -11.25 -5.54
CA ASP A 394 1.19 -10.19 -4.83
C ASP A 394 2.10 -9.43 -5.82
N ARG A 395 2.81 -10.13 -6.70
CA ARG A 395 3.70 -9.55 -7.71
C ARG A 395 2.96 -8.72 -8.76
N VAL A 396 1.76 -9.16 -9.19
CA VAL A 396 0.91 -8.39 -10.11
C VAL A 396 0.37 -7.14 -9.42
N GLU A 397 0.00 -7.21 -8.16
CA GLU A 397 -0.44 -6.06 -7.36
C GLU A 397 0.69 -5.02 -7.20
N ASP A 398 1.91 -5.45 -6.84
CA ASP A 398 3.09 -4.56 -6.76
C ASP A 398 3.36 -3.87 -8.10
N ALA A 399 3.32 -4.63 -9.20
CA ALA A 399 3.52 -4.09 -10.55
C ALA A 399 2.41 -3.09 -10.95
N LEU A 400 1.17 -3.33 -10.54
CA LEU A 400 0.05 -2.41 -10.75
C LEU A 400 0.25 -1.09 -9.98
N HIS A 401 0.61 -1.17 -8.70
CA HIS A 401 0.87 0.00 -7.86
C HIS A 401 2.05 0.83 -8.38
N SER A 402 3.14 0.16 -8.73
CA SER A 402 4.32 0.78 -9.34
C SER A 402 3.97 1.51 -10.65
N THR A 403 3.13 0.88 -11.48
CA THR A 403 2.66 1.48 -12.73
C THR A 403 1.79 2.71 -12.50
N ARG A 404 0.89 2.69 -11.53
CA ARG A 404 0.08 3.87 -11.14
C ARG A 404 0.98 5.00 -10.65
N ALA A 405 1.94 4.71 -9.77
CA ALA A 405 2.92 5.69 -9.30
C ALA A 405 3.70 6.32 -10.46
N ALA A 406 4.03 5.55 -11.49
CA ALA A 406 4.73 6.04 -12.67
C ALA A 406 3.84 6.88 -13.60
N VAL A 407 2.55 6.59 -13.68
CA VAL A 407 1.58 7.42 -14.40
C VAL A 407 1.39 8.77 -13.70
N GLU A 408 1.38 8.79 -12.37
CA GLU A 408 1.20 10.00 -11.56
C GLU A 408 2.39 10.96 -11.63
N GLU A 409 3.61 10.49 -11.38
CA GLU A 409 4.80 11.34 -11.23
C GLU A 409 5.89 11.09 -12.31
N GLY A 410 5.64 10.18 -13.25
CA GLY A 410 6.61 9.85 -14.29
C GLY A 410 7.66 8.83 -13.84
N ILE A 411 8.64 8.62 -14.73
CA ILE A 411 9.70 7.63 -14.58
C ILE A 411 11.08 8.26 -14.58
N VAL A 412 12.01 7.58 -13.93
CA VAL A 412 13.46 7.89 -13.89
C VAL A 412 14.28 6.65 -14.27
N PRO A 413 15.57 6.76 -14.61
CA PRO A 413 16.43 5.58 -14.77
C PRO A 413 16.41 4.70 -13.54
N GLY A 414 16.17 3.39 -13.71
CA GLY A 414 15.96 2.45 -12.63
C GLY A 414 17.22 1.88 -12.01
N GLY A 415 17.07 0.77 -11.25
CA GLY A 415 18.18 0.05 -10.67
C GLY A 415 18.99 0.82 -9.62
N GLY A 416 18.43 1.87 -9.02
CA GLY A 416 19.07 2.69 -8.00
C GLY A 416 20.08 3.71 -8.52
N VAL A 417 20.30 3.82 -9.84
CA VAL A 417 21.32 4.74 -10.39
C VAL A 417 20.88 6.21 -10.27
N THR A 418 19.59 6.48 -10.35
CA THR A 418 19.06 7.84 -10.23
C THR A 418 19.42 8.48 -8.90
N LEU A 419 19.42 7.73 -7.79
CA LEU A 419 19.86 8.21 -6.48
C LEU A 419 21.35 8.57 -6.46
N ILE A 420 22.21 7.81 -7.16
CA ILE A 420 23.64 8.11 -7.26
C ILE A 420 23.87 9.41 -8.04
N TYR A 421 23.16 9.62 -9.15
CA TYR A 421 23.26 10.86 -9.92
C TYR A 421 22.67 12.06 -9.19
N ALA A 422 21.57 11.87 -8.47
CA ALA A 422 20.96 12.89 -7.64
C ALA A 422 21.88 13.35 -6.50
N ALA A 423 22.79 12.50 -6.01
CA ALA A 423 23.75 12.88 -4.98
C ALA A 423 24.65 14.09 -5.39
N ARG A 424 24.79 14.39 -6.68
CA ARG A 424 25.56 15.54 -7.17
C ARG A 424 24.96 16.89 -6.78
N VAL A 425 23.64 16.96 -6.58
CA VAL A 425 22.99 18.23 -6.16
C VAL A 425 23.43 18.65 -4.75
N LEU A 426 23.90 17.70 -3.95
CA LEU A 426 24.37 17.94 -2.59
C LEU A 426 25.64 18.80 -2.54
N ASP A 427 26.40 18.89 -3.63
CA ASP A 427 27.61 19.73 -3.72
C ASP A 427 27.28 21.22 -3.69
N GLY A 428 26.04 21.60 -4.03
CA GLY A 428 25.56 22.99 -3.99
C GLY A 428 24.93 23.43 -2.68
N LEU A 429 24.85 22.56 -1.68
CA LEU A 429 24.25 22.88 -0.38
C LEU A 429 25.24 23.68 0.50
N ASN A 430 24.70 24.60 1.29
CA ASN A 430 25.44 25.43 2.24
C ASN A 430 24.95 25.15 3.68
N PRO A 431 25.41 24.08 4.33
CA PRO A 431 25.11 23.81 5.74
C PRO A 431 25.65 24.91 6.66
N GLU A 432 24.93 25.20 7.75
CA GLU A 432 25.28 26.26 8.71
C GLU A 432 26.49 25.91 9.58
N ASN A 433 26.76 24.59 9.77
CA ASN A 433 27.84 24.10 10.62
C ASN A 433 28.37 22.74 10.12
N GLU A 434 29.48 22.27 10.70
CA GLU A 434 30.13 21.00 10.31
C GLU A 434 29.25 19.79 10.59
N ASP A 435 28.44 19.77 11.66
CA ASP A 435 27.56 18.65 11.99
C ASP A 435 26.44 18.51 10.94
N GLN A 436 25.85 19.62 10.48
CA GLN A 436 24.89 19.61 9.36
C GLN A 436 25.56 19.13 8.07
N LYS A 437 26.79 19.53 7.80
CA LYS A 437 27.54 19.07 6.63
C LYS A 437 27.76 17.56 6.66
N VAL A 438 28.09 17.01 7.83
CA VAL A 438 28.18 15.56 8.00
C VAL A 438 26.82 14.90 7.82
N GLY A 439 25.71 15.54 8.23
CA GLY A 439 24.35 15.09 7.95
C GLY A 439 24.06 14.96 6.45
N VAL A 440 24.50 15.93 5.65
CA VAL A 440 24.44 15.86 4.18
C VAL A 440 25.27 14.71 3.64
N ASP A 441 26.48 14.48 4.17
CA ASP A 441 27.36 13.40 3.73
C ASP A 441 26.82 12.00 4.11
N ILE A 442 26.09 11.88 5.21
CA ILE A 442 25.36 10.65 5.58
C ILE A 442 24.39 10.26 4.45
N VAL A 443 23.57 11.20 3.99
CA VAL A 443 22.65 10.95 2.87
C VAL A 443 23.41 10.62 1.60
N ARG A 444 24.45 11.38 1.26
CA ARG A 444 25.31 11.13 0.08
C ARG A 444 25.82 9.68 0.03
N ARG A 445 26.24 9.13 1.16
CA ARG A 445 26.70 7.74 1.26
C ARG A 445 25.56 6.74 1.15
N ALA A 446 24.42 7.05 1.77
CA ALA A 446 23.25 6.18 1.77
C ALA A 446 22.63 6.02 0.38
N LEU A 447 22.64 7.08 -0.46
CA LEU A 447 22.06 7.05 -1.81
C LEU A 447 22.72 6.01 -2.74
N GLY A 448 23.91 5.53 -2.44
CA GLY A 448 24.57 4.44 -3.18
C GLY A 448 24.15 3.03 -2.76
N GLN A 449 23.46 2.88 -1.63
CA GLN A 449 23.18 1.55 -1.06
C GLN A 449 22.18 0.71 -1.85
N PRO A 450 21.10 1.26 -2.44
CA PRO A 450 20.20 0.46 -3.26
C PRO A 450 20.89 -0.22 -4.43
N LEU A 451 21.67 0.52 -5.25
CA LEU A 451 22.43 -0.09 -6.34
C LEU A 451 23.47 -1.08 -5.83
N ARG A 452 24.17 -0.76 -4.72
CA ARG A 452 25.12 -1.68 -4.10
C ARG A 452 24.44 -3.00 -3.76
N GLN A 453 23.28 -2.96 -3.10
CA GLN A 453 22.56 -4.16 -2.70
C GLN A 453 22.06 -4.98 -3.90
N ILE A 454 21.57 -4.30 -4.96
CA ILE A 454 21.16 -4.96 -6.20
C ILE A 454 22.32 -5.73 -6.82
N ALA A 455 23.53 -5.12 -6.87
CA ALA A 455 24.73 -5.74 -7.40
C ALA A 455 25.20 -6.92 -6.52
N GLU A 456 25.20 -6.76 -5.19
CA GLU A 456 25.54 -7.81 -4.24
C GLU A 456 24.59 -9.02 -4.35
N ASN A 457 23.29 -8.78 -4.50
CA ASN A 457 22.31 -9.85 -4.72
C ASN A 457 22.50 -10.56 -6.07
N ALA A 458 23.11 -9.87 -7.05
CA ALA A 458 23.52 -10.45 -8.33
C ALA A 458 24.87 -11.21 -8.26
N GLY A 459 25.56 -11.17 -7.12
CA GLY A 459 26.86 -11.83 -6.93
C GLY A 459 28.06 -10.99 -7.39
N VAL A 460 27.88 -9.68 -7.62
CA VAL A 460 28.93 -8.76 -8.08
C VAL A 460 29.28 -7.80 -6.94
N ASP A 461 30.56 -7.35 -6.89
CA ASP A 461 30.98 -6.34 -5.90
C ASP A 461 30.24 -5.02 -6.10
N GLY A 462 29.33 -4.72 -5.16
CA GLY A 462 28.52 -3.52 -5.21
C GLY A 462 29.31 -2.21 -5.13
N SER A 463 30.49 -2.21 -4.49
CA SER A 463 31.35 -1.02 -4.40
C SER A 463 31.94 -0.66 -5.76
N VAL A 464 32.35 -1.65 -6.52
CA VAL A 464 32.87 -1.48 -7.88
C VAL A 464 31.80 -0.95 -8.81
N VAL A 465 30.59 -1.53 -8.72
CA VAL A 465 29.45 -1.09 -9.54
C VAL A 465 29.08 0.35 -9.25
N VAL A 466 28.93 0.72 -7.97
CA VAL A 466 28.60 2.11 -7.56
C VAL A 466 29.70 3.08 -7.99
N GLY A 467 30.99 2.71 -7.85
CA GLY A 467 32.12 3.53 -8.29
C GLY A 467 32.04 3.83 -9.80
N LYS A 468 31.86 2.79 -10.61
CA LYS A 468 31.79 2.92 -12.07
C LYS A 468 30.60 3.74 -12.56
N VAL A 469 29.44 3.62 -11.92
CA VAL A 469 28.26 4.44 -12.22
C VAL A 469 28.49 5.90 -11.83
N ARG A 470 29.11 6.17 -10.66
CA ARG A 470 29.38 7.52 -10.17
C ARG A 470 30.32 8.31 -11.09
N GLU A 471 31.30 7.65 -11.73
CA GLU A 471 32.24 8.26 -12.66
C GLU A 471 31.61 8.66 -14.00
N SER A 472 30.51 8.03 -14.39
CA SER A 472 29.85 8.30 -15.66
C SER A 472 29.20 9.69 -15.69
N LYS A 473 29.36 10.40 -16.82
CA LYS A 473 28.66 11.67 -17.10
C LYS A 473 27.24 11.45 -17.65
N ASN A 474 26.97 10.27 -18.22
CA ASN A 474 25.66 9.92 -18.75
C ASN A 474 24.77 9.44 -17.59
N GLN A 475 23.73 10.20 -17.25
CA GLN A 475 22.79 9.89 -16.17
C GLN A 475 21.88 8.68 -16.44
N ARG A 476 21.90 8.13 -17.65
CA ARG A 476 21.17 6.89 -18.01
C ARG A 476 22.06 5.66 -17.92
N PHE A 477 23.37 5.84 -17.78
CA PHE A 477 24.32 4.73 -17.68
C PHE A 477 24.17 4.04 -16.33
N GLY A 478 24.08 2.71 -16.35
CA GLY A 478 23.95 1.92 -15.14
C GLY A 478 24.34 0.46 -15.36
N PHE A 479 24.07 -0.34 -14.34
CA PHE A 479 24.35 -1.77 -14.31
C PHE A 479 23.02 -2.54 -14.37
N ASP A 480 22.81 -3.29 -15.46
CA ASP A 480 21.75 -4.26 -15.55
C ASP A 480 22.16 -5.52 -14.77
N ALA A 481 21.60 -5.69 -13.58
CA ALA A 481 21.91 -6.81 -12.70
C ALA A 481 21.38 -8.17 -13.21
N GLN A 482 20.40 -8.16 -14.12
CA GLN A 482 19.88 -9.39 -14.73
C GLN A 482 20.88 -9.99 -15.71
N SER A 483 21.41 -9.17 -16.62
CA SER A 483 22.38 -9.58 -17.65
C SER A 483 23.84 -9.36 -17.25
N GLU A 484 24.11 -8.69 -16.11
CA GLU A 484 25.43 -8.31 -15.59
C GLU A 484 26.23 -7.40 -16.54
N VAL A 485 25.52 -6.56 -17.30
CA VAL A 485 26.11 -5.66 -18.30
C VAL A 485 25.88 -4.19 -17.93
N TYR A 486 26.84 -3.35 -18.25
CA TYR A 486 26.69 -1.89 -18.17
C TYR A 486 26.09 -1.34 -19.47
N CYS A 487 24.97 -0.61 -19.36
CA CYS A 487 24.24 -0.10 -20.53
C CYS A 487 23.51 1.21 -20.23
N ASP A 488 22.82 1.76 -21.24
CA ASP A 488 21.78 2.79 -21.05
C ASP A 488 20.51 2.11 -20.52
N LEU A 489 20.23 2.32 -19.24
CA LEU A 489 19.11 1.66 -18.56
C LEU A 489 17.75 2.03 -19.12
N VAL A 490 17.58 3.29 -19.57
CA VAL A 490 16.33 3.75 -20.17
C VAL A 490 16.07 3.04 -21.51
N GLN A 491 17.12 2.88 -22.34
CA GLN A 491 17.02 2.13 -23.59
C GLN A 491 16.77 0.64 -23.34
N ALA A 492 17.34 0.10 -22.26
CA ALA A 492 17.11 -1.29 -21.84
C ALA A 492 15.72 -1.51 -21.21
N GLY A 493 14.92 -0.45 -21.01
CA GLY A 493 13.61 -0.52 -20.37
C GLY A 493 13.68 -0.64 -18.84
N ILE A 494 14.86 -0.44 -18.23
CA ILE A 494 15.07 -0.49 -16.78
C ILE A 494 14.80 0.89 -16.21
N VAL A 495 13.57 1.10 -15.74
CA VAL A 495 13.05 2.38 -15.24
C VAL A 495 12.32 2.17 -13.92
N ASP A 496 12.38 3.17 -13.04
CA ASP A 496 11.66 3.20 -11.76
C ASP A 496 10.67 4.35 -11.75
N PRO A 497 9.50 4.23 -11.09
CA PRO A 497 8.60 5.34 -10.85
C PRO A 497 9.26 6.41 -9.96
N ALA A 498 9.21 7.67 -10.37
CA ALA A 498 9.78 8.77 -9.60
C ALA A 498 9.17 8.88 -8.20
N LYS A 499 7.85 8.67 -8.08
CA LYS A 499 7.11 8.66 -6.82
C LYS A 499 7.66 7.61 -5.86
N VAL A 500 7.89 6.38 -6.33
CA VAL A 500 8.42 5.27 -5.52
C VAL A 500 9.80 5.61 -4.95
N VAL A 501 10.72 6.08 -5.81
CA VAL A 501 12.08 6.45 -5.39
C VAL A 501 12.07 7.61 -4.40
N ARG A 502 11.23 8.61 -4.64
CA ARG A 502 11.09 9.80 -3.79
C ARG A 502 10.54 9.45 -2.41
N ILE A 503 9.43 8.71 -2.34
CA ILE A 503 8.79 8.31 -1.08
C ILE A 503 9.73 7.40 -0.29
N ALA A 504 10.36 6.41 -0.93
CA ALA A 504 11.33 5.55 -0.26
C ALA A 504 12.44 6.32 0.45
N LEU A 505 12.97 7.39 -0.18
CA LEU A 505 13.99 8.24 0.43
C LEU A 505 13.43 9.11 1.57
N GLN A 506 12.26 9.70 1.38
CA GLN A 506 11.62 10.56 2.39
C GLN A 506 11.27 9.80 3.67
N ASP A 507 10.61 8.64 3.53
CA ASP A 507 10.20 7.83 4.67
C ASP A 507 11.42 7.24 5.40
N ALA A 508 12.43 6.77 4.64
CA ALA A 508 13.68 6.29 5.19
C ALA A 508 14.39 7.36 6.04
N ALA A 509 14.53 8.55 5.50
CA ALA A 509 15.21 9.66 6.18
C ALA A 509 14.42 10.17 7.40
N SER A 510 13.09 10.27 7.29
CA SER A 510 12.22 10.69 8.38
C SER A 510 12.42 9.80 9.61
N VAL A 511 12.31 8.49 9.45
CA VAL A 511 12.45 7.54 10.56
C VAL A 511 13.90 7.44 11.03
N ALA A 512 14.87 7.35 10.10
CA ALA A 512 16.29 7.31 10.47
C ALA A 512 16.71 8.56 11.25
N GLY A 513 16.22 9.75 10.88
CA GLY A 513 16.44 10.99 11.60
C GLY A 513 15.92 10.97 13.04
N LEU A 514 14.74 10.38 13.27
CA LEU A 514 14.19 10.17 14.62
C LEU A 514 15.06 9.20 15.42
N LEU A 515 15.49 8.10 14.81
CA LEU A 515 16.37 7.11 15.47
C LEU A 515 17.73 7.69 15.82
N ILE A 516 18.33 8.53 14.97
CA ILE A 516 19.63 9.21 15.22
C ILE A 516 19.52 10.14 16.44
N THR A 517 18.38 10.82 16.62
CA THR A 517 18.15 11.76 17.71
C THR A 517 17.65 11.08 18.99
N THR A 518 17.43 9.77 19.00
CA THR A 518 16.93 9.03 20.16
C THR A 518 18.06 8.79 21.17
N GLU A 519 17.84 9.18 22.44
CA GLU A 519 18.78 9.02 23.55
C GLU A 519 18.33 7.96 24.56
N ALA A 520 17.02 7.80 24.75
CA ALA A 520 16.45 6.88 25.73
C ALA A 520 15.37 5.99 25.13
N MET A 521 15.31 4.75 25.61
CA MET A 521 14.28 3.77 25.27
C MET A 521 13.58 3.28 26.52
N VAL A 522 12.25 3.22 26.51
CA VAL A 522 11.43 2.81 27.65
C VAL A 522 10.55 1.63 27.27
N ALA A 523 10.72 0.49 27.91
CA ALA A 523 9.94 -0.72 27.66
C ALA A 523 9.27 -1.24 28.95
N GLU A 524 8.20 -1.98 28.83
CA GLU A 524 7.60 -2.69 29.98
C GLU A 524 8.48 -3.86 30.41
N ARG A 525 8.72 -3.97 31.71
CA ARG A 525 9.36 -5.17 32.25
C ARG A 525 8.49 -6.41 31.99
N PRO A 526 9.09 -7.52 31.53
CA PRO A 526 8.36 -8.78 31.49
C PRO A 526 7.91 -9.13 32.91
N GLU A 527 6.61 -9.35 33.10
CA GLU A 527 6.15 -9.93 34.34
C GLU A 527 6.74 -11.34 34.47
N LYS A 528 7.46 -11.60 35.56
CA LYS A 528 7.80 -12.98 35.92
C LYS A 528 6.46 -13.69 36.16
N ARG A 529 6.05 -14.56 35.25
CA ARG A 529 5.00 -15.52 35.57
C ARG A 529 5.54 -16.38 36.71
N GLU A 530 5.11 -16.10 37.92
CA GLU A 530 5.24 -17.05 39.01
C GLU A 530 4.51 -18.31 38.58
N ALA A 531 5.25 -19.44 38.52
CA ALA A 531 4.66 -20.74 38.26
C ALA A 531 3.58 -20.95 39.32
N ALA A 532 2.33 -21.16 38.89
CA ALA A 532 1.26 -21.48 39.78
C ALA A 532 1.70 -22.64 40.66
N PRO A 533 1.55 -22.58 42.01
CA PRO A 533 1.91 -23.68 42.88
C PRO A 533 1.14 -24.92 42.47
N MET A 534 1.85 -26.00 42.17
CA MET A 534 1.22 -27.29 41.90
C MET A 534 0.32 -27.62 43.10
N PRO A 535 -0.94 -28.05 42.87
CA PRO A 535 -1.78 -28.56 43.96
C PRO A 535 -1.06 -29.77 44.58
N GLY A 536 -0.64 -29.61 45.82
CA GLY A 536 0.00 -30.69 46.59
C GLY A 536 -0.88 -31.91 46.59
N GLY A 537 -0.38 -33.00 46.04
CA GLY A 537 -1.03 -34.33 46.13
C GLY A 537 -1.11 -34.76 47.59
N GLY A 538 -2.29 -34.58 48.19
CA GLY A 538 -2.61 -35.17 49.48
C GLY A 538 -2.68 -36.69 49.35
N MET A 539 -1.64 -37.40 49.75
CA MET A 539 -1.69 -38.84 50.04
C MET A 539 -2.54 -39.02 51.30
N GLY A 540 -3.81 -39.39 51.10
CA GLY A 540 -4.64 -39.91 52.17
C GLY A 540 -4.12 -41.26 52.58
N GLY A 541 -3.58 -41.36 53.81
CA GLY A 541 -3.28 -42.63 54.46
C GLY A 541 -4.55 -43.40 54.77
N MET A 542 -4.58 -44.67 54.38
CA MET A 542 -5.49 -45.65 54.91
C MET A 542 -4.98 -46.07 56.29
N GLY A 543 -5.81 -45.95 57.32
CA GLY A 543 -5.82 -46.69 58.53
C GLY A 543 -7.13 -47.50 58.65
#